data_56ef88d78dcf2e6ddd2f29969cc32e28
#
_entry.id   56ef88d78dcf2e6ddd2f29969cc32e28
#
_cell.length_a   1.000
_cell.length_b   1.000
_cell.length_c   1.000
_cell.angle_alpha   90.00
_cell.angle_beta   90.00
_cell.angle_gamma   90.00
#
_symmetry.space_group_name_H-M   'P 1'
#
loop_
_entity.id
_entity.type
_entity.pdbx_description
1 polymer ?
#
loop_
_entity_poly.entity_id
_entity_poly.type
_entity_poly.pdbx_seq_one_letter_code
_entity_poly.pdbx_strand_id
1 'polypeptide(L)'
;MVEPGLNRHEWETEWAALEPLVVDSPAEALPELDRLVRGMLVERGYPLEEGEVERTAEEGIDSEVLAGYRAGHDIASRVDGDEDVDPAEVGQAVGLFRELYEHLLARAAQEL
;
A
#
# COMPACT_ATOMS: atom_id res chain seq x y z
N MET A 1 12.95 2.80 -20.27
CA MET A 1 13.16 3.12 -18.85
C MET A 1 12.21 4.23 -18.42
N VAL A 2 11.52 4.02 -17.32
CA VAL A 2 10.56 5.00 -16.81
C VAL A 2 11.26 5.96 -15.85
N GLU A 3 11.03 7.24 -16.02
CA GLU A 3 11.61 8.25 -15.13
C GLU A 3 10.92 8.20 -13.77
N PRO A 4 11.65 8.36 -12.65
CA PRO A 4 11.06 8.30 -11.31
C PRO A 4 9.90 9.29 -11.10
N GLY A 5 9.98 10.46 -11.72
CA GLY A 5 8.93 11.46 -11.61
C GLY A 5 7.62 11.03 -12.27
N LEU A 6 7.70 10.24 -13.34
CA LEU A 6 6.51 9.73 -14.02
C LEU A 6 5.77 8.70 -13.16
N ASN A 7 6.51 7.79 -12.53
CA ASN A 7 5.90 6.78 -11.65
C ASN A 7 5.18 7.45 -10.49
N ARG A 8 5.81 8.44 -9.88
CA ARG A 8 5.22 9.18 -8.78
C ARG A 8 3.91 9.86 -9.23
N HIS A 9 3.91 10.48 -10.41
CA HIS A 9 2.73 11.14 -10.94
C HIS A 9 1.59 10.14 -11.19
N GLU A 10 1.91 8.96 -11.73
CA GLU A 10 0.93 7.90 -11.94
C GLU A 10 0.30 7.45 -10.62
N TRP A 11 1.12 7.26 -9.59
CA TRP A 11 0.64 6.86 -8.27
C TRP A 11 -0.29 7.91 -7.67
N GLU A 12 0.09 9.19 -7.79
CA GLU A 12 -0.74 10.28 -7.30
C GLU A 12 -2.09 10.32 -8.04
N THR A 13 -2.07 10.11 -9.33
CA THR A 13 -3.29 10.08 -10.15
C THR A 13 -4.19 8.92 -9.74
N GLU A 14 -3.62 7.74 -9.57
CA GLU A 14 -4.39 6.56 -9.17
C GLU A 14 -4.98 6.72 -7.77
N TRP A 15 -4.21 7.26 -6.83
CA TRP A 15 -4.72 7.50 -5.48
C TRP A 15 -5.86 8.52 -5.50
N ALA A 16 -5.70 9.60 -6.25
CA ALA A 16 -6.74 10.62 -6.37
C ALA A 16 -8.03 10.04 -6.96
N ALA A 17 -7.90 9.11 -7.90
CA ALA A 17 -9.07 8.45 -8.50
C ALA A 17 -9.81 7.56 -7.49
N LEU A 18 -9.11 7.05 -6.47
CA LEU A 18 -9.70 6.18 -5.45
C LEU A 18 -10.30 6.96 -4.27
N GLU A 19 -9.91 8.22 -4.08
CA GLU A 19 -10.38 9.01 -2.94
C GLU A 19 -11.91 9.08 -2.80
N PRO A 20 -12.70 9.31 -3.87
CA PRO A 20 -14.14 9.29 -3.73
C PRO A 20 -14.69 7.96 -3.21
N LEU A 21 -14.10 6.86 -3.66
CA LEU A 21 -14.51 5.53 -3.19
C LEU A 21 -14.14 5.33 -1.73
N VAL A 22 -12.98 5.82 -1.31
CA VAL A 22 -12.55 5.76 0.10
C VAL A 22 -13.55 6.48 1.00
N VAL A 23 -14.08 7.62 0.55
CA VAL A 23 -15.05 8.40 1.31
C VAL A 23 -16.42 7.71 1.34
N ASP A 24 -16.89 7.25 0.18
CA ASP A 24 -18.24 6.69 0.06
C ASP A 24 -18.35 5.24 0.51
N SER A 25 -17.34 4.43 0.21
CA SER A 25 -17.38 2.98 0.47
C SER A 25 -15.97 2.48 0.81
N PRO A 26 -15.46 2.82 2.00
CA PRO A 26 -14.08 2.48 2.35
C PRO A 26 -13.77 0.98 2.28
N ALA A 27 -14.73 0.12 2.61
CA ALA A 27 -14.51 -1.32 2.49
C ALA A 27 -14.27 -1.73 1.04
N GLU A 28 -15.04 -1.17 0.10
CA GLU A 28 -14.86 -1.47 -1.32
C GLU A 28 -13.55 -0.90 -1.86
N ALA A 29 -13.06 0.16 -1.26
CA ALA A 29 -11.81 0.78 -1.68
C ALA A 29 -10.58 -0.04 -1.27
N LEU A 30 -10.66 -0.83 -0.20
CA LEU A 30 -9.50 -1.56 0.34
C LEU A 30 -8.78 -2.44 -0.68
N PRO A 31 -9.46 -3.29 -1.46
CA PRO A 31 -8.74 -4.10 -2.44
C PRO A 31 -8.02 -3.26 -3.48
N GLU A 32 -8.59 -2.11 -3.86
CA GLU A 32 -7.98 -1.20 -4.82
C GLU A 32 -6.77 -0.48 -4.23
N LEU A 33 -6.88 -0.03 -2.97
CA LEU A 33 -5.76 0.59 -2.27
C LEU A 33 -4.62 -0.41 -2.08
N ASP A 34 -4.95 -1.65 -1.73
CA ASP A 34 -3.97 -2.72 -1.58
C ASP A 34 -3.20 -2.92 -2.90
N ARG A 35 -3.91 -2.98 -4.01
CA ARG A 35 -3.30 -3.19 -5.33
C ARG A 35 -2.35 -2.04 -5.67
N LEU A 36 -2.77 -0.81 -5.43
CA LEU A 36 -1.94 0.35 -5.71
C LEU A 36 -0.67 0.35 -4.86
N VAL A 37 -0.81 0.20 -3.54
CA VAL A 37 0.33 0.21 -2.62
C VAL A 37 1.26 -0.97 -2.91
N ARG A 38 0.71 -2.14 -3.21
CA ARG A 38 1.51 -3.30 -3.59
C ARG A 38 2.36 -3.00 -4.83
N GLY A 39 1.76 -2.38 -5.84
CA GLY A 39 2.48 -1.99 -7.05
C GLY A 39 3.62 -1.04 -6.76
N MET A 40 3.39 -0.07 -5.87
CA MET A 40 4.43 0.87 -5.46
C MET A 40 5.58 0.15 -4.75
N LEU A 41 5.27 -0.77 -3.86
CA LEU A 41 6.28 -1.54 -3.13
C LEU A 41 7.11 -2.39 -4.08
N VAL A 42 6.46 -3.06 -5.03
CA VAL A 42 7.16 -3.88 -6.02
C VAL A 42 8.10 -3.02 -6.87
N GLU A 43 7.64 -1.87 -7.33
CA GLU A 43 8.49 -0.96 -8.11
C GLU A 43 9.67 -0.44 -7.32
N ARG A 44 9.52 -0.31 -6.00
CA ARG A 44 10.60 0.14 -5.13
C ARG A 44 11.52 -1.00 -4.69
N GLY A 45 11.26 -2.22 -5.14
CA GLY A 45 12.10 -3.37 -4.85
C GLY A 45 11.84 -4.08 -3.53
N TYR A 46 10.71 -3.80 -2.89
CA TYR A 46 10.36 -4.49 -1.64
C TYR A 46 9.92 -5.92 -1.94
N PRO A 47 10.47 -6.92 -1.22
CA PRO A 47 10.02 -8.30 -1.38
C PRO A 47 8.70 -8.52 -0.64
N LEU A 48 7.70 -9.02 -1.35
CA LEU A 48 6.37 -9.25 -0.76
C LEU A 48 6.06 -10.73 -0.52
N GLU A 49 6.89 -11.62 -1.02
CA GLU A 49 6.71 -13.06 -0.81
C GLU A 49 7.26 -13.47 0.55
N GLU A 50 6.63 -14.48 1.16
CA GLU A 50 6.91 -14.88 2.53
C GLU A 50 8.40 -15.16 2.82
N GLY A 51 9.07 -15.91 1.99
CA GLY A 51 10.47 -16.27 2.23
C GLY A 51 11.45 -15.11 2.14
N GLU A 52 11.03 -14.01 1.54
CA GLU A 52 11.90 -12.86 1.30
C GLU A 52 11.90 -11.84 2.43
N VAL A 53 10.89 -11.86 3.29
CA VAL A 53 10.76 -10.88 4.37
C VAL A 53 11.89 -11.04 5.39
N GLU A 54 12.29 -12.27 5.66
CA GLU A 54 13.39 -12.53 6.60
C GLU A 54 14.71 -11.99 6.08
N ARG A 55 14.96 -12.13 4.78
CA ARG A 55 16.17 -11.58 4.17
C ARG A 55 16.15 -10.05 4.17
N THR A 56 14.96 -9.48 4.05
CA THR A 56 14.78 -8.03 4.07
C THR A 56 15.32 -7.42 5.36
N ALA A 57 15.02 -8.05 6.50
CA ALA A 57 15.50 -7.56 7.79
C ALA A 57 17.02 -7.60 7.87
N GLU A 58 17.64 -8.64 7.30
CA GLU A 58 19.09 -8.77 7.28
C GLU A 58 19.76 -7.74 6.36
N GLU A 59 19.09 -7.37 5.28
CA GLU A 59 19.62 -6.42 4.30
C GLU A 59 19.37 -4.96 4.67
N GLY A 60 18.65 -4.70 5.76
CA GLY A 60 18.39 -3.34 6.21
C GLY A 60 17.25 -2.64 5.49
N ILE A 61 16.42 -3.37 4.77
CA ILE A 61 15.21 -2.81 4.17
C ILE A 61 14.19 -2.56 5.29
N ASP A 62 13.41 -1.49 5.16
CA ASP A 62 12.49 -1.06 6.20
C ASP A 62 11.40 -2.10 6.49
N SER A 63 11.57 -2.86 7.56
CA SER A 63 10.63 -3.90 7.96
C SER A 63 9.30 -3.35 8.47
N GLU A 64 9.28 -2.09 8.94
CA GLU A 64 8.04 -1.46 9.40
C GLU A 64 7.10 -1.19 8.23
N VAL A 65 7.66 -0.83 7.07
CA VAL A 65 6.87 -0.63 5.85
C VAL A 65 6.19 -1.94 5.48
N LEU A 66 6.93 -3.04 5.47
CA LEU A 66 6.38 -4.34 5.11
C LEU A 66 5.35 -4.82 6.13
N ALA A 67 5.60 -4.60 7.42
CA ALA A 67 4.65 -4.98 8.46
C ALA A 67 3.34 -4.20 8.32
N GLY A 68 3.43 -2.91 8.03
CA GLY A 68 2.24 -2.09 7.79
C GLY A 68 1.44 -2.55 6.58
N TYR A 69 2.14 -2.87 5.49
CA TYR A 69 1.47 -3.40 4.30
C TYR A 69 0.75 -4.72 4.61
N ARG A 70 1.41 -5.63 5.32
CA ARG A 70 0.82 -6.93 5.64
C ARG A 70 -0.43 -6.79 6.49
N ALA A 71 -0.40 -5.88 7.46
CA ALA A 71 -1.57 -5.64 8.30
C ALA A 71 -2.74 -5.11 7.48
N GLY A 72 -2.50 -4.15 6.60
CA GLY A 72 -3.54 -3.62 5.72
C GLY A 72 -4.03 -4.65 4.72
N HIS A 73 -3.10 -5.40 4.14
CA HIS A 73 -3.42 -6.46 3.17
C HIS A 73 -4.30 -7.55 3.79
N ASP A 74 -4.02 -7.95 5.04
CA ASP A 74 -4.83 -8.95 5.72
C ASP A 74 -6.29 -8.52 5.82
N ILE A 75 -6.51 -7.26 6.21
CA ILE A 75 -7.86 -6.73 6.32
C ILE A 75 -8.52 -6.63 4.94
N ALA A 76 -7.78 -6.14 3.94
CA ALA A 76 -8.29 -6.02 2.57
C ALA A 76 -8.67 -7.38 2.00
N SER A 77 -7.88 -8.40 2.28
CA SER A 77 -8.15 -9.77 1.81
C SER A 77 -9.43 -10.34 2.41
N ARG A 78 -9.68 -10.05 3.69
CA ARG A 78 -10.91 -10.50 4.34
C ARG A 78 -12.13 -9.82 3.75
N VAL A 79 -12.03 -8.53 3.45
CA VAL A 79 -13.11 -7.80 2.79
C VAL A 79 -13.36 -8.37 1.39
N ASP A 80 -12.31 -8.62 0.64
CA ASP A 80 -12.40 -9.14 -0.73
C ASP A 80 -13.02 -10.54 -0.73
N GLY A 81 -12.81 -11.30 0.34
CA GLY A 81 -13.40 -12.63 0.52
C GLY A 81 -14.81 -12.62 1.10
N ASP A 82 -15.45 -11.47 1.15
CA ASP A 82 -16.81 -11.29 1.68
C ASP A 82 -16.96 -11.63 3.18
N GLU A 83 -15.86 -11.55 3.93
CA GLU A 83 -15.93 -11.70 5.37
C GLU A 83 -16.50 -10.44 6.01
N ASP A 84 -17.19 -10.62 7.12
CA ASP A 84 -17.76 -9.50 7.87
C ASP A 84 -16.65 -8.82 8.68
N VAL A 85 -16.13 -7.73 8.15
CA VAL A 85 -15.03 -6.99 8.78
C VAL A 85 -15.58 -5.76 9.50
N ASP A 86 -15.14 -5.56 10.74
CA ASP A 86 -15.55 -4.43 11.56
C ASP A 86 -15.18 -3.10 10.86
N PRO A 87 -16.09 -2.12 10.82
CA PRO A 87 -15.79 -0.82 10.23
C PRO A 87 -14.56 -0.14 10.83
N ALA A 88 -14.26 -0.37 12.11
CA ALA A 88 -13.06 0.18 12.73
C ALA A 88 -11.79 -0.42 12.13
N GLU A 89 -11.81 -1.71 11.80
CA GLU A 89 -10.69 -2.37 11.13
C GLU A 89 -10.52 -1.84 9.70
N VAL A 90 -11.64 -1.61 9.00
CA VAL A 90 -11.60 -1.02 7.66
C VAL A 90 -10.94 0.34 7.71
N GLY A 91 -11.32 1.19 8.65
CA GLY A 91 -10.71 2.51 8.82
C GLY A 91 -9.23 2.43 9.13
N GLN A 92 -8.84 1.46 9.96
CA GLN A 92 -7.44 1.23 10.28
C GLN A 92 -6.64 0.85 9.04
N ALA A 93 -7.17 -0.03 8.20
CA ALA A 93 -6.50 -0.45 6.98
C ALA A 93 -6.34 0.71 6.00
N VAL A 94 -7.37 1.56 5.86
CA VAL A 94 -7.28 2.76 5.01
C VAL A 94 -6.15 3.65 5.49
N GLY A 95 -6.05 3.86 6.81
CA GLY A 95 -4.98 4.67 7.40
C GLY A 95 -3.60 4.08 7.14
N LEU A 96 -3.46 2.76 7.26
CA LEU A 96 -2.19 2.08 7.00
C LEU A 96 -1.76 2.27 5.54
N PHE A 97 -2.67 2.07 4.59
CA PHE A 97 -2.35 2.25 3.18
C PHE A 97 -2.01 3.70 2.86
N ARG A 98 -2.72 4.66 3.46
CA ARG A 98 -2.43 6.08 3.27
C ARG A 98 -1.04 6.44 3.77
N GLU A 99 -0.67 5.96 4.95
CA GLU A 99 0.68 6.20 5.49
C GLU A 99 1.76 5.61 4.61
N LEU A 100 1.54 4.39 4.12
CA LEU A 100 2.49 3.74 3.21
C LEU A 100 2.62 4.51 1.91
N TYR A 101 1.51 4.92 1.34
CA TYR A 101 1.48 5.69 0.11
C TYR A 101 2.28 6.99 0.27
N GLU A 102 2.01 7.75 1.33
CA GLU A 102 2.70 9.01 1.59
C GLU A 102 4.20 8.79 1.82
N HIS A 103 4.54 7.75 2.55
CA HIS A 103 5.95 7.41 2.81
C HIS A 103 6.70 7.07 1.51
N LEU A 104 6.09 6.25 0.67
CA LEU A 104 6.71 5.85 -0.59
C LEU A 104 6.83 7.01 -1.57
N LEU A 105 5.84 7.90 -1.61
CA LEU A 105 5.91 9.10 -2.43
C LEU A 105 7.02 10.04 -1.96
N ALA A 106 7.16 10.21 -0.65
CA ALA A 106 8.19 11.07 -0.09
C ALA A 106 9.59 10.55 -0.45
N ARG A 107 9.77 9.23 -0.38
CA ARG A 107 11.05 8.64 -0.73
C ARG A 107 11.35 8.78 -2.23
N ALA A 108 10.34 8.60 -3.07
CA ALA A 108 10.50 8.78 -4.51
C ALA A 108 10.90 10.22 -4.84
N ALA A 109 10.31 11.19 -4.14
CA ALA A 109 10.66 12.61 -4.34
C ALA A 109 12.10 12.91 -3.94
N GLN A 110 12.62 12.22 -2.92
CA GLN A 110 14.00 12.43 -2.46
C GLN A 110 15.04 11.87 -3.42
N GLU A 111 14.65 10.97 -4.31
CA GLU A 111 15.58 10.36 -5.26
C GLU A 111 15.75 11.16 -6.55
N LEU A 112 15.02 12.24 -6.68
CA LEU A 112 15.16 13.13 -7.84
C LEU A 112 16.30 14.19 -7.60
#